data_0f594cb294ad7b022764d7c26a050c37
#
_entry.id   0f594cb294ad7b022764d7c26a050c37
#
_cell.length_a   1.000
_cell.length_b   1.000
_cell.length_c   1.000
_cell.angle_alpha   90.00
_cell.angle_beta   90.00
_cell.angle_gamma   90.00
#
_symmetry.space_group_name_H-M   'P 1'
#
loop_
_entity.id
_entity.type
_entity.pdbx_description
1 polymer ?
#
loop_
_entity_poly.entity_id
_entity_poly.type
_entity_poly.pdbx_seq_one_letter_code
_entity_poly.pdbx_strand_id
1 'polypeptide(L)'
;MISTLGFAQKSVKASYYHSKFEGRRTSSGSIYRADSLTCAHKTLPFGTRLKVENPNNNSFVIVKVTDRGPFIRGREIDLSYAAAERIGMIQEGVAEVEVTRLREFKFTPPLTFDKKGMYLVEKDPHSAFDVNYSIDNVLYSQK
;
A
#
# COMPACT_ATOMS: atom_id res chain seq x y z
N MET A 1 8.97 28.24 4.62
CA MET A 1 7.74 27.42 4.77
C MET A 1 7.93 26.16 3.97
N ILE A 2 8.16 25.02 4.63
CA ILE A 2 8.27 23.72 3.98
C ILE A 2 6.83 23.24 3.84
N SER A 3 6.30 23.28 2.63
CA SER A 3 5.00 22.69 2.30
C SER A 3 5.15 21.18 2.35
N THR A 4 4.85 20.56 3.48
CA THR A 4 4.61 19.12 3.57
C THR A 4 3.40 18.83 2.68
N LEU A 5 3.63 18.21 1.54
CA LEU A 5 2.59 17.56 0.75
C LEU A 5 1.99 16.44 1.61
N GLY A 6 1.09 16.82 2.52
CA GLY A 6 0.36 15.92 3.37
C GLY A 6 -0.50 15.02 2.49
N PHE A 7 -0.20 13.73 2.48
CA PHE A 7 -1.17 12.74 2.03
C PHE A 7 -2.37 12.86 2.94
N ALA A 8 -3.56 13.08 2.37
CA ALA A 8 -4.78 13.20 3.15
C ALA A 8 -5.01 11.89 3.90
N GLN A 9 -4.72 11.91 5.19
CA GLN A 9 -5.04 10.85 6.13
C GLN A 9 -6.53 10.95 6.42
N LYS A 10 -7.24 9.84 6.33
CA LYS A 10 -8.68 9.79 6.53
C LYS A 10 -9.01 8.80 7.63
N SER A 11 -9.74 9.25 8.66
CA SER A 11 -10.31 8.37 9.67
C SER A 11 -11.54 7.67 9.11
N VAL A 12 -11.59 6.35 9.20
CA VAL A 12 -12.66 5.51 8.67
C VAL A 12 -12.91 4.31 9.57
N LYS A 13 -14.11 3.72 9.49
CA LYS A 13 -14.41 2.45 10.15
C LYS A 13 -13.93 1.28 9.29
N ALA A 14 -13.08 0.44 9.90
CA ALA A 14 -12.58 -0.81 9.35
C ALA A 14 -13.21 -2.01 10.05
N SER A 15 -13.34 -3.10 9.32
CA SER A 15 -13.56 -4.44 9.85
C SER A 15 -12.59 -5.41 9.18
N TYR A 16 -12.73 -6.71 9.42
CA TYR A 16 -11.92 -7.72 8.76
C TYR A 16 -12.75 -8.90 8.29
N TYR A 17 -12.19 -9.66 7.34
CA TYR A 17 -12.86 -10.81 6.76
C TYR A 17 -13.06 -11.95 7.76
N HIS A 18 -14.23 -12.52 7.74
CA HIS A 18 -14.52 -13.76 8.47
C HIS A 18 -13.81 -14.96 7.80
N SER A 19 -13.43 -15.98 8.59
CA SER A 19 -12.71 -17.18 8.13
C SER A 19 -13.38 -17.92 6.96
N LYS A 20 -14.72 -17.84 6.84
CA LYS A 20 -15.48 -18.45 5.73
C LYS A 20 -15.09 -17.96 4.33
N PHE A 21 -14.35 -16.85 4.24
CA PHE A 21 -13.90 -16.31 2.96
C PHE A 21 -12.56 -16.87 2.49
N GLU A 22 -11.83 -17.62 3.35
CA GLU A 22 -10.58 -18.25 2.97
C GLU A 22 -10.75 -19.10 1.69
N GLY A 23 -9.82 -18.91 0.75
CA GLY A 23 -9.81 -19.61 -0.54
C GLY A 23 -10.82 -19.11 -1.58
N ARG A 24 -11.66 -18.14 -1.27
CA ARG A 24 -12.62 -17.57 -2.22
C ARG A 24 -11.94 -16.59 -3.17
N ARG A 25 -12.45 -16.51 -4.39
CA ARG A 25 -12.01 -15.55 -5.38
C ARG A 25 -12.52 -14.15 -5.04
N THR A 26 -11.63 -13.18 -5.01
CA THR A 26 -11.93 -11.75 -4.80
C THR A 26 -12.37 -11.08 -6.10
N SER A 27 -12.88 -9.86 -6.02
CA SER A 27 -13.33 -9.08 -7.19
C SER A 27 -12.19 -8.75 -8.16
N SER A 28 -10.94 -8.73 -7.70
CA SER A 28 -9.76 -8.57 -8.58
C SER A 28 -9.38 -9.86 -9.33
N GLY A 29 -10.02 -10.99 -9.00
CA GLY A 29 -9.68 -12.30 -9.54
C GLY A 29 -8.64 -13.08 -8.73
N SER A 30 -8.00 -12.49 -7.75
CA SER A 30 -7.07 -13.18 -6.85
C SER A 30 -7.83 -14.05 -5.84
N ILE A 31 -7.13 -14.98 -5.21
CA ILE A 31 -7.70 -15.79 -4.12
C ILE A 31 -7.46 -15.07 -2.79
N TYR A 32 -8.52 -14.96 -1.98
CA TYR A 32 -8.38 -14.45 -0.62
C TYR A 32 -7.58 -15.42 0.24
N ARG A 33 -6.62 -14.88 0.97
CA ARG A 33 -5.82 -15.59 1.99
C ARG A 33 -5.82 -14.76 3.26
N ALA A 34 -6.19 -15.40 4.36
CA ALA A 34 -6.28 -14.73 5.66
C ALA A 34 -4.90 -14.26 6.17
N ASP A 35 -3.82 -14.91 5.75
CA ASP A 35 -2.42 -14.61 6.09
C ASP A 35 -1.78 -13.53 5.21
N SER A 36 -2.45 -13.11 4.15
CA SER A 36 -1.95 -12.09 3.22
C SER A 36 -2.33 -10.69 3.69
N LEU A 37 -1.52 -9.69 3.34
CA LEU A 37 -1.79 -8.29 3.70
C LEU A 37 -2.62 -7.60 2.61
N THR A 38 -3.92 -7.84 2.61
CA THR A 38 -4.87 -7.35 1.62
C THR A 38 -6.09 -6.70 2.28
N CYS A 39 -6.86 -5.99 1.48
CA CYS A 39 -8.11 -5.41 1.90
C CYS A 39 -9.15 -5.32 0.77
N ALA A 40 -10.43 -5.16 1.15
CA ALA A 40 -11.48 -4.66 0.28
C ALA A 40 -11.66 -3.16 0.46
N HIS A 41 -11.92 -2.47 -0.63
CA HIS A 41 -12.30 -1.05 -0.65
C HIS A 41 -13.34 -0.80 -1.75
N LYS A 42 -14.31 0.11 -1.48
CA LYS A 42 -15.46 0.32 -2.36
C LYS A 42 -15.06 0.79 -3.76
N THR A 43 -14.13 1.73 -3.86
CA THR A 43 -13.88 2.49 -5.10
C THR A 43 -12.41 2.56 -5.53
N LEU A 44 -11.45 2.41 -4.61
CA LEU A 44 -10.03 2.51 -4.97
C LEU A 44 -9.64 1.42 -5.98
N PRO A 45 -8.79 1.73 -6.97
CA PRO A 45 -8.32 0.74 -7.94
C PRO A 45 -7.68 -0.47 -7.27
N PHE A 46 -7.86 -1.66 -7.88
CA PHE A 46 -7.12 -2.85 -7.45
C PHE A 46 -5.62 -2.62 -7.57
N GLY A 47 -4.86 -3.17 -6.63
CA GLY A 47 -3.42 -2.94 -6.54
C GLY A 47 -3.03 -1.69 -5.74
N THR A 48 -3.96 -0.77 -5.46
CA THR A 48 -3.67 0.40 -4.61
C THR A 48 -3.14 -0.06 -3.26
N ARG A 49 -2.04 0.54 -2.81
CA ARG A 49 -1.46 0.29 -1.49
C ARG A 49 -1.92 1.35 -0.50
N LEU A 50 -2.33 0.89 0.66
CA LEU A 50 -2.83 1.74 1.74
C LEU A 50 -2.00 1.46 3.00
N LYS A 51 -1.54 2.52 3.68
CA LYS A 51 -1.12 2.44 5.07
C LYS A 51 -2.38 2.55 5.93
N VAL A 52 -2.64 1.56 6.76
CA VAL A 52 -3.73 1.53 7.72
C VAL A 52 -3.15 1.55 9.12
N GLU A 53 -3.52 2.52 9.91
CA GLU A 53 -2.98 2.76 11.26
C GLU A 53 -4.10 2.74 12.29
N ASN A 54 -3.88 2.06 13.40
CA ASN A 54 -4.78 2.09 14.56
C ASN A 54 -4.32 3.21 15.50
N PRO A 55 -5.10 4.30 15.64
CA PRO A 55 -4.70 5.45 16.44
C PRO A 55 -4.61 5.13 17.95
N ASN A 56 -5.25 4.05 18.41
CA ASN A 56 -5.26 3.68 19.83
C ASN A 56 -3.92 3.08 20.31
N ASN A 57 -3.14 2.49 19.39
CA ASN A 57 -1.86 1.84 19.73
C ASN A 57 -0.71 2.21 18.79
N ASN A 58 -0.94 3.10 17.82
CA ASN A 58 0.00 3.54 16.80
C ASN A 58 0.60 2.41 15.93
N SER A 59 -0.03 1.22 15.94
CA SER A 59 0.37 0.12 15.06
C SER A 59 -0.16 0.36 13.66
N PHE A 60 0.63 0.03 12.66
CA PHE A 60 0.22 0.17 11.26
C PHE A 60 0.55 -1.06 10.43
N VAL A 61 -0.13 -1.18 9.31
CA VAL A 61 0.12 -2.20 8.29
C VAL A 61 -0.05 -1.58 6.90
N ILE A 62 0.72 -2.08 5.93
CA ILE A 62 0.51 -1.73 4.53
C ILE A 62 -0.25 -2.87 3.87
N VAL A 63 -1.39 -2.55 3.27
CA VAL A 63 -2.27 -3.52 2.60
C VAL A 63 -2.48 -3.15 1.13
N LYS A 64 -2.81 -4.16 0.32
CA LYS A 64 -3.14 -4.00 -1.10
C LYS A 64 -4.63 -4.20 -1.31
N VAL A 65 -5.28 -3.31 -2.06
CA VAL A 65 -6.69 -3.45 -2.46
C VAL A 65 -6.81 -4.58 -3.48
N THR A 66 -7.53 -5.63 -3.13
CA THR A 66 -7.77 -6.81 -3.99
C THR A 66 -9.25 -7.14 -4.14
N ASP A 67 -10.13 -6.50 -3.37
CA ASP A 67 -11.54 -6.81 -3.38
C ASP A 67 -12.42 -5.56 -3.31
N ARG A 68 -13.75 -5.76 -3.52
CA ARG A 68 -14.78 -4.73 -3.36
C ARG A 68 -15.56 -4.96 -2.09
N GLY A 69 -15.94 -3.87 -1.46
CA GLY A 69 -16.64 -3.80 -0.18
C GLY A 69 -15.89 -2.88 0.79
N PRO A 70 -16.34 -2.83 2.05
CA PRO A 70 -17.55 -3.45 2.61
C PRO A 70 -18.82 -2.82 2.05
N PHE A 71 -19.88 -3.62 1.90
CA PHE A 71 -21.19 -3.15 1.48
C PHE A 71 -22.12 -2.83 2.66
N ILE A 72 -21.54 -2.73 3.85
CA ILE A 72 -22.23 -2.36 5.08
C ILE A 72 -22.09 -0.85 5.29
N ARG A 73 -23.21 -0.19 5.57
CA ARG A 73 -23.25 1.27 5.83
C ARG A 73 -22.31 1.63 6.98
N GLY A 74 -21.55 2.70 6.81
CA GLY A 74 -20.63 3.24 7.81
C GLY A 74 -19.25 2.58 7.83
N ARG A 75 -19.03 1.44 7.16
CA ARG A 75 -17.70 0.85 6.98
C ARG A 75 -17.11 1.21 5.62
N GLU A 76 -15.79 1.39 5.54
CA GLU A 76 -15.12 1.82 4.33
C GLU A 76 -14.07 0.81 3.84
N ILE A 77 -13.46 0.05 4.75
CA ILE A 77 -12.42 -0.91 4.45
C ILE A 77 -12.64 -2.21 5.24
N ASP A 78 -12.43 -3.35 4.60
CA ASP A 78 -12.34 -4.67 5.24
C ASP A 78 -10.92 -5.21 5.07
N LEU A 79 -10.24 -5.47 6.18
CA LEU A 79 -8.87 -5.97 6.21
C LEU A 79 -8.84 -7.49 6.14
N SER A 80 -7.76 -8.07 5.63
CA SER A 80 -7.46 -9.48 5.87
C SER A 80 -7.25 -9.73 7.37
N TYR A 81 -7.36 -10.99 7.81
CA TYR A 81 -7.17 -11.33 9.21
C TYR A 81 -5.78 -10.94 9.72
N ALA A 82 -4.72 -11.29 8.96
CA ALA A 82 -3.35 -10.94 9.32
C ALA A 82 -3.11 -9.41 9.39
N ALA A 83 -3.75 -8.64 8.52
CA ALA A 83 -3.65 -7.18 8.57
C ALA A 83 -4.33 -6.61 9.84
N ALA A 84 -5.53 -7.10 10.16
CA ALA A 84 -6.27 -6.70 11.36
C ALA A 84 -5.53 -7.10 12.65
N GLU A 85 -4.91 -8.28 12.66
CA GLU A 85 -4.09 -8.75 13.77
C GLU A 85 -2.88 -7.85 14.01
N ARG A 86 -2.17 -7.45 12.94
CA ARG A 86 -0.99 -6.57 13.03
C ARG A 86 -1.28 -5.21 13.64
N ILE A 87 -2.47 -4.68 13.44
CA ILE A 87 -2.88 -3.41 14.04
C ILE A 87 -3.69 -3.56 15.32
N GLY A 88 -3.80 -4.79 15.83
CA GLY A 88 -4.40 -5.08 17.14
C GLY A 88 -5.90 -4.87 17.23
N MET A 89 -6.67 -5.02 16.11
CA MET A 89 -8.12 -4.76 16.11
C MET A 89 -9.00 -6.01 16.18
N ILE A 90 -8.41 -7.20 16.32
CA ILE A 90 -9.17 -8.47 16.31
C ILE A 90 -10.24 -8.51 17.39
N GLN A 91 -9.94 -8.06 18.60
CA GLN A 91 -10.85 -8.08 19.73
C GLN A 91 -12.06 -7.16 19.53
N GLU A 92 -11.87 -6.05 18.85
CA GLU A 92 -12.92 -5.05 18.61
C GLU A 92 -13.83 -5.43 17.45
N GLY A 93 -13.33 -6.21 16.49
CA GLY A 93 -14.07 -6.61 15.29
C GLY A 93 -14.28 -5.47 14.28
N VAL A 94 -14.69 -4.31 14.76
CA VAL A 94 -14.83 -3.05 14.01
C VAL A 94 -14.13 -1.95 14.79
N ALA A 95 -13.19 -1.24 14.15
CA ALA A 95 -12.41 -0.19 14.76
C ALA A 95 -12.35 1.06 13.87
N GLU A 96 -12.11 2.21 14.47
CA GLU A 96 -11.69 3.39 13.72
C GLU A 96 -10.19 3.30 13.41
N VAL A 97 -9.84 3.50 12.14
CA VAL A 97 -8.47 3.47 11.67
C VAL A 97 -8.18 4.68 10.79
N GLU A 98 -6.92 5.04 10.71
CA GLU A 98 -6.46 6.08 9.81
C GLU A 98 -5.89 5.45 8.56
N VAL A 99 -6.41 5.86 7.39
CA VAL A 99 -6.01 5.32 6.10
C VAL A 99 -5.31 6.38 5.28
N THR A 100 -4.12 6.05 4.79
CA THR A 100 -3.33 6.89 3.89
C THR A 100 -3.02 6.11 2.62
N ARG A 101 -3.38 6.67 1.46
CA ARG A 101 -3.03 6.09 0.17
C ARG A 101 -1.55 6.32 -0.13
N LEU A 102 -0.81 5.23 -0.37
CA LEU A 102 0.58 5.31 -0.80
C LEU A 102 0.63 5.53 -2.32
N ARG A 103 1.43 6.50 -2.76
CA ARG A 103 1.72 6.67 -4.18
C ARG A 103 2.81 5.66 -4.57
N GLU A 104 2.57 4.94 -5.64
CA GLU A 104 3.67 4.25 -6.32
C GLU A 104 4.44 5.30 -7.11
N PHE A 105 5.63 5.61 -6.67
CA PHE A 105 6.59 6.29 -7.52
C PHE A 105 7.04 5.26 -8.56
N LYS A 106 6.47 5.33 -9.76
CA LYS A 106 7.10 4.71 -10.92
C LYS A 106 8.30 5.59 -11.24
N PHE A 107 9.45 5.24 -10.67
CA PHE A 107 10.70 5.76 -11.17
C PHE A 107 10.88 5.15 -12.57
N THR A 108 10.49 5.89 -13.59
CA THR A 108 10.98 5.67 -14.94
C THR A 108 12.19 6.58 -15.07
N PRO A 109 13.42 6.08 -14.92
CA PRO A 109 14.57 6.88 -15.26
C PRO A 109 14.42 7.24 -16.75
N PRO A 110 14.58 8.49 -17.12
CA PRO A 110 14.75 8.83 -18.53
C PRO A 110 16.03 8.13 -18.96
N LEU A 111 15.90 7.03 -19.71
CA LEU A 111 17.02 6.37 -20.36
C LEU A 111 17.46 7.25 -21.52
N THR A 112 18.18 8.30 -21.23
CA THR A 112 18.94 9.03 -22.23
C THR A 112 20.31 8.38 -22.35
N PHE A 113 20.49 7.66 -23.43
CA PHE A 113 21.82 7.16 -23.81
C PHE A 113 22.58 8.31 -24.47
N ASP A 114 23.76 8.62 -23.99
CA ASP A 114 24.69 9.43 -24.76
C ASP A 114 25.30 8.59 -25.90
N LYS A 115 25.95 9.25 -26.87
CA LYS A 115 26.59 8.57 -28.00
C LYS A 115 27.74 7.61 -27.61
N LYS A 116 28.07 7.54 -26.31
CA LYS A 116 29.12 6.66 -25.75
C LYS A 116 28.51 5.52 -24.89
N GLY A 117 27.16 5.37 -24.81
CA GLY A 117 26.51 4.33 -24.05
C GLY A 117 26.52 4.57 -22.54
N MET A 118 26.85 5.75 -22.08
CA MET A 118 26.79 6.12 -20.67
C MET A 118 25.39 6.63 -20.31
N TYR A 119 24.87 6.15 -19.17
CA TYR A 119 23.60 6.61 -18.63
C TYR A 119 23.74 8.00 -18.03
N LEU A 120 23.07 9.00 -18.62
CA LEU A 120 22.89 10.30 -18.00
C LEU A 120 21.60 10.28 -17.19
N VAL A 121 21.73 10.28 -15.89
CA VAL A 121 20.61 10.54 -14.98
C VAL A 121 20.47 12.05 -14.87
N GLU A 122 19.47 12.65 -15.53
CA GLU A 122 19.11 14.03 -15.23
C GLU A 122 18.66 14.09 -13.77
N LYS A 123 19.38 14.90 -12.97
CA LYS A 123 18.97 15.21 -11.61
C LYS A 123 17.62 15.91 -11.67
N ASP A 124 16.59 15.30 -11.12
CA ASP A 124 15.34 15.99 -10.83
C ASP A 124 15.64 17.11 -9.80
N PRO A 125 15.50 18.39 -10.17
CA PRO A 125 15.80 19.51 -9.28
C PRO A 125 14.88 19.57 -8.05
N HIS A 126 13.85 18.73 -7.98
CA HIS A 126 12.90 18.65 -6.87
C HIS A 126 13.04 17.37 -6.03
N SER A 127 14.00 16.51 -6.32
CA SER A 127 14.27 15.31 -5.53
C SER A 127 15.15 15.67 -4.32
N ALA A 128 14.55 15.65 -3.13
CA ALA A 128 15.25 15.88 -1.86
C ALA A 128 16.05 14.66 -1.38
N PHE A 129 16.19 13.62 -2.19
CA PHE A 129 16.93 12.40 -1.85
C PHE A 129 18.11 12.23 -2.79
N ASP A 130 19.31 12.55 -2.28
CA ASP A 130 20.57 12.09 -2.85
C ASP A 130 20.68 10.58 -2.61
N VAL A 131 20.18 9.80 -3.56
CA VAL A 131 20.48 8.36 -3.58
C VAL A 131 21.74 8.18 -4.40
N ASN A 132 22.87 8.04 -3.73
CA ASN A 132 24.09 7.52 -4.35
C ASN A 132 23.84 6.07 -4.76
N TYR A 133 23.36 5.86 -5.99
CA TYR A 133 23.31 4.54 -6.61
C TYR A 133 24.74 4.19 -7.06
N SER A 134 25.43 3.37 -6.28
CA SER A 134 26.62 2.68 -6.74
C SER A 134 26.23 1.65 -7.80
N ILE A 135 26.87 1.71 -8.95
CA ILE A 135 26.64 0.84 -10.13
C ILE A 135 26.92 -0.63 -9.81
N ASP A 136 27.53 -0.92 -8.66
CA ASP A 136 27.98 -2.27 -8.27
C ASP A 136 26.82 -3.24 -7.94
N ASN A 137 25.59 -2.74 -7.76
CA ASN A 137 24.44 -3.58 -7.40
C ASN A 137 23.57 -4.02 -8.58
N VAL A 138 23.82 -3.55 -9.80
CA VAL A 138 23.00 -3.89 -10.98
C VAL A 138 23.50 -5.16 -11.71
N LEU A 139 24.74 -5.57 -11.49
CA LEU A 139 25.36 -6.68 -12.23
C LEU A 139 25.16 -8.07 -11.61
N TYR A 140 24.50 -8.22 -10.46
CA TYR A 140 24.34 -9.51 -9.78
C TYR A 140 22.94 -10.13 -9.84
N SER A 141 22.01 -9.60 -10.60
CA SER A 141 20.65 -10.18 -10.68
C SER A 141 20.37 -10.97 -11.98
N GLN A 142 21.41 -11.32 -12.75
CA GLN A 142 21.29 -12.15 -13.95
C GLN A 142 22.27 -13.34 -13.86
N LYS A 143 21.98 -14.29 -12.94
CA LYS A 143 22.42 -15.69 -13.06
C LYS A 143 21.40 -16.62 -12.42
#